data_bcf4c7dcbf75ecd5a97efc3ed789ebb0
#
_entry.id   bcf4c7dcbf75ecd5a97efc3ed789ebb0
#
_cell.length_a   1.000
_cell.length_b   1.000
_cell.length_c   1.000
_cell.angle_alpha   90.00
_cell.angle_beta   90.00
_cell.angle_gamma   90.00
#
_symmetry.space_group_name_H-M   'P 1'
#
loop_
_entity.id
_entity.type
_entity.pdbx_description
1 polymer ?
#
loop_
_entity_poly.entity_id
_entity_poly.type
_entity_poly.pdbx_seq_one_letter_code
_entity_poly.pdbx_strand_id
1 'polypeptide(L)'
;MRRRALLQAAAAGAAGMVFGRTAAGSPGGVQAIRIDEPFHGAVHNRRHGKAVEGGLEVTVRGEAPPTAGVSVNGIPARRDGARFTAAVVLRQQETDITAVADGAAGRREDRIRVRWDRHSFPRYRFAIDDNSFFLRDIARKGYKSLFDCFYLKMLSDLHAKYGAKFVLNVYYRTDDGFELPQFPDRYRPEWRDNAHWLRLSFHALADKPDRPYQDAPVEKLSADFDKVAAEIRRFAGEETYAPTTVIHWGMVRPEPAVFAALAKRGVRALSGYFEMRDGRWDINYRLDDRRSEYLSHHDALVDFASGITFSKIDIVCNTVPLARIVHTLEPVLRDPNTAEIIDILTHEQYFWPFYVNYIPDHAQRLDAAIRYVTEKGYKPVFLHEGFLGAPE
;
A
#
# COMPACT_ATOMS: atom_id res chain seq x y z
N MET A 1 -20.93 -22.94 -3.82
CA MET A 1 -21.41 -22.97 -2.44
C MET A 1 -20.33 -22.80 -1.35
N ARG A 2 -19.03 -22.78 -1.64
CA ARG A 2 -17.96 -22.66 -0.60
C ARG A 2 -17.41 -21.23 -0.36
N ARG A 3 -17.83 -20.21 -1.11
CA ARG A 3 -17.41 -18.80 -0.91
C ARG A 3 -18.12 -18.05 0.24
N ARG A 4 -19.25 -18.53 0.75
CA ARG A 4 -19.97 -17.89 1.87
C ARG A 4 -19.25 -17.96 3.21
N ALA A 5 -18.34 -18.90 3.40
CA ALA A 5 -17.64 -19.09 4.67
C ALA A 5 -16.38 -18.22 4.83
N LEU A 6 -15.80 -17.70 3.73
CA LEU A 6 -14.54 -16.96 3.77
C LEU A 6 -14.69 -15.45 4.03
N LEU A 7 -15.87 -14.87 3.78
CA LEU A 7 -16.10 -13.43 3.95
C LEU A 7 -16.86 -13.05 5.24
N GLN A 8 -17.41 -14.03 5.97
CA GLN A 8 -18.15 -13.76 7.22
C GLN A 8 -17.33 -13.86 8.50
N ALA A 9 -16.08 -14.29 8.45
CA ALA A 9 -15.23 -14.46 9.63
C ALA A 9 -14.49 -13.16 10.10
N ALA A 10 -14.56 -12.08 9.34
CA ALA A 10 -13.83 -10.85 9.64
C ALA A 10 -14.56 -9.86 10.59
N ALA A 11 -15.70 -10.23 11.16
CA ALA A 11 -16.53 -9.32 11.95
C ALA A 11 -16.57 -9.59 13.47
N ALA A 12 -15.70 -10.42 14.02
CA ALA A 12 -15.69 -10.67 15.46
C ALA A 12 -14.27 -10.67 16.02
N GLY A 13 -13.91 -9.62 16.74
CA GLY A 13 -12.83 -9.71 17.73
C GLY A 13 -11.74 -8.64 17.71
N ALA A 14 -12.10 -7.37 17.78
CA ALA A 14 -11.21 -6.39 18.39
C ALA A 14 -11.43 -6.38 19.92
N ALA A 15 -11.04 -7.45 20.58
CA ALA A 15 -10.81 -7.47 22.02
C ALA A 15 -9.30 -7.56 22.22
N GLY A 16 -8.70 -6.46 22.73
CA GLY A 16 -7.29 -6.38 23.02
C GLY A 16 -6.86 -7.52 23.96
N MET A 17 -6.10 -8.46 23.42
CA MET A 17 -5.23 -9.31 24.22
C MET A 17 -3.80 -8.83 23.95
N VAL A 18 -3.29 -8.07 24.91
CA VAL A 18 -1.86 -7.87 25.09
C VAL A 18 -1.26 -9.25 25.42
N PHE A 19 -0.85 -9.98 24.39
CA PHE A 19 0.05 -11.10 24.60
C PHE A 19 1.47 -10.56 24.77
N GLY A 20 1.80 -10.26 26.02
CA GLY A 20 3.18 -10.22 26.46
C GLY A 20 3.80 -11.60 26.26
N ARG A 21 4.38 -11.88 25.08
CA ARG A 21 5.38 -12.93 24.95
C ARG A 21 6.62 -12.44 25.68
N THR A 22 6.72 -12.79 26.95
CA THR A 22 8.01 -12.93 27.60
C THR A 22 8.80 -13.97 26.79
N ALA A 23 9.65 -13.51 25.90
CA ALA A 23 10.71 -14.33 25.37
C ALA A 23 11.56 -14.72 26.58
N ALA A 24 11.44 -15.96 27.04
CA ALA A 24 12.40 -16.56 27.96
C ALA A 24 13.75 -16.55 27.23
N GLY A 25 14.57 -15.53 27.52
CA GLY A 25 15.92 -15.41 27.00
C GLY A 25 16.73 -16.60 27.48
N SER A 26 17.20 -17.41 26.54
CA SER A 26 18.30 -18.28 26.79
C SER A 26 19.47 -17.46 27.34
N PRO A 27 20.29 -17.94 28.30
CA PRO A 27 21.43 -17.24 28.85
C PRO A 27 22.67 -17.31 27.93
N GLY A 28 22.47 -17.01 26.64
CA GLY A 28 23.53 -16.77 25.67
C GLY A 28 23.57 -15.27 25.42
N GLY A 29 24.59 -14.57 25.91
CA GLY A 29 24.77 -13.14 25.76
C GLY A 29 24.67 -12.71 24.29
N VAL A 30 24.13 -11.52 24.02
CA VAL A 30 24.06 -10.91 22.69
C VAL A 30 25.47 -10.89 22.08
N GLN A 31 25.71 -11.71 21.05
CA GLN A 31 27.04 -11.84 20.42
C GLN A 31 27.24 -10.83 19.26
N ALA A 32 26.17 -10.23 18.77
CA ALA A 32 26.20 -9.27 17.66
C ALA A 32 25.48 -7.98 18.03
N ILE A 33 25.83 -6.87 17.37
CA ILE A 33 25.05 -5.65 17.43
C ILE A 33 23.89 -5.75 16.45
N ARG A 34 22.72 -5.20 16.82
CA ARG A 34 21.54 -5.14 15.98
C ARG A 34 20.76 -3.85 16.27
N ILE A 35 20.35 -3.16 15.22
CA ILE A 35 19.38 -2.07 15.27
C ILE A 35 17.97 -2.70 15.20
N ASP A 36 17.13 -2.41 16.19
CA ASP A 36 15.75 -2.87 16.21
C ASP A 36 14.80 -1.82 15.67
N GLU A 37 15.08 -0.53 16.01
CA GLU A 37 14.31 0.63 15.58
C GLU A 37 15.27 1.77 15.18
N PRO A 38 14.98 2.47 14.10
CA PRO A 38 13.92 2.21 13.12
C PRO A 38 14.17 0.92 12.32
N PHE A 39 13.12 0.42 11.67
CA PHE A 39 13.22 -0.74 10.80
C PHE A 39 13.94 -0.38 9.48
N HIS A 40 14.71 -1.32 8.90
CA HIS A 40 15.30 -1.11 7.57
C HIS A 40 14.21 -0.89 6.52
N GLY A 41 14.25 0.23 5.80
CA GLY A 41 13.19 0.63 4.87
C GLY A 41 12.07 1.48 5.49
N ALA A 42 12.10 1.73 6.80
CA ALA A 42 11.11 2.58 7.46
C ALA A 42 10.99 3.95 6.77
N VAL A 43 9.75 4.43 6.64
CA VAL A 43 9.43 5.76 6.15
C VAL A 43 9.07 6.66 7.32
N HIS A 44 9.90 7.65 7.59
CA HIS A 44 9.67 8.61 8.64
C HIS A 44 9.00 9.88 8.10
N ASN A 45 8.08 10.42 8.85
CA ASN A 45 7.46 11.72 8.62
C ASN A 45 7.47 12.54 9.93
N ARG A 46 6.89 13.71 9.91
CA ARG A 46 6.81 14.63 11.07
C ARG A 46 6.23 14.01 12.36
N ARG A 47 5.54 12.86 12.28
CA ARG A 47 4.91 12.19 13.44
C ARG A 47 5.88 11.25 14.17
N HIS A 48 6.99 10.87 13.52
CA HIS A 48 7.92 9.84 14.00
C HIS A 48 9.15 10.40 14.70
N GLY A 49 9.25 11.72 14.87
CA GLY A 49 10.42 12.33 15.47
C GLY A 49 10.21 13.79 15.82
N LYS A 50 11.28 14.43 16.30
CA LYS A 50 11.30 15.83 16.64
C LYS A 50 11.86 16.65 15.48
N ALA A 51 11.11 17.65 15.02
CA ALA A 51 11.64 18.61 14.05
C ALA A 51 12.78 19.40 14.67
N VAL A 52 13.92 19.46 13.98
CA VAL A 52 15.10 20.23 14.34
C VAL A 52 15.56 21.04 13.13
N GLU A 53 16.53 21.96 13.33
CA GLU A 53 17.07 22.74 12.23
C GLU A 53 17.63 21.84 11.12
N GLY A 54 17.03 21.93 9.93
CA GLY A 54 17.42 21.18 8.73
C GLY A 54 17.17 19.68 8.80
N GLY A 55 16.31 19.16 9.72
CA GLY A 55 16.13 17.72 9.81
C GLY A 55 14.99 17.23 10.72
N LEU A 56 14.91 15.91 10.82
CA LEU A 56 14.04 15.18 11.73
C LEU A 56 14.91 14.32 12.66
N GLU A 57 14.89 14.63 13.96
CA GLU A 57 15.55 13.79 14.96
C GLU A 57 14.70 12.58 15.28
N VAL A 58 15.26 11.40 15.06
CA VAL A 58 14.63 10.10 15.36
C VAL A 58 15.43 9.34 16.41
N THR A 59 14.76 8.50 17.16
CA THR A 59 15.39 7.64 18.17
C THR A 59 15.76 6.31 17.55
N VAL A 60 17.05 5.93 17.65
CA VAL A 60 17.57 4.61 17.26
C VAL A 60 17.69 3.75 18.50
N ARG A 61 17.16 2.54 18.45
CA ARG A 61 17.23 1.54 19.51
C ARG A 61 17.76 0.22 18.98
N GLY A 62 18.42 -0.54 19.83
CA GLY A 62 18.91 -1.86 19.47
C GLY A 62 19.59 -2.57 20.63
N GLU A 63 20.23 -3.68 20.30
CA GLU A 63 20.96 -4.51 21.25
C GLU A 63 22.41 -4.70 20.80
N ALA A 64 23.31 -4.77 21.76
CA ALA A 64 24.72 -5.04 21.57
C ALA A 64 25.28 -5.77 22.81
N PRO A 65 26.47 -6.42 22.72
CA PRO A 65 27.11 -7.05 23.87
C PRO A 65 27.15 -6.08 25.06
N PRO A 66 26.78 -6.49 26.28
CA PRO A 66 26.62 -5.59 27.43
C PRO A 66 27.89 -4.78 27.76
N THR A 67 29.07 -5.36 27.52
CA THR A 67 30.37 -4.75 27.83
C THR A 67 30.97 -3.93 26.69
N ALA A 68 30.31 -3.89 25.51
CA ALA A 68 30.80 -3.13 24.38
C ALA A 68 30.41 -1.65 24.48
N GLY A 69 31.31 -0.74 24.10
CA GLY A 69 30.98 0.64 23.79
C GLY A 69 30.16 0.68 22.50
N VAL A 70 29.09 1.48 22.44
CA VAL A 70 28.25 1.60 21.23
C VAL A 70 28.21 3.03 20.77
N SER A 71 28.37 3.24 19.46
CA SER A 71 28.09 4.49 18.79
C SER A 71 27.12 4.30 17.61
N VAL A 72 26.33 5.30 17.32
CA VAL A 72 25.40 5.33 16.14
C VAL A 72 25.76 6.55 15.31
N ASN A 73 26.12 6.35 14.04
CA ASN A 73 26.64 7.39 13.15
C ASN A 73 27.75 8.24 13.82
N GLY A 74 28.64 7.59 14.61
CA GLY A 74 29.72 8.24 15.33
C GLY A 74 29.33 8.90 16.66
N ILE A 75 28.06 8.95 17.01
CA ILE A 75 27.54 9.54 18.27
C ILE A 75 27.49 8.43 19.32
N PRO A 76 28.10 8.63 20.52
CA PRO A 76 28.02 7.64 21.61
C PRO A 76 26.57 7.37 22.01
N ALA A 77 26.19 6.09 22.08
CA ALA A 77 24.85 5.67 22.47
C ALA A 77 24.74 5.52 23.99
N ARG A 78 23.58 5.86 24.53
CA ARG A 78 23.23 5.53 25.91
C ARG A 78 23.03 4.01 26.04
N ARG A 79 23.57 3.42 27.11
CA ARG A 79 23.48 2.00 27.39
C ARG A 79 22.57 1.72 28.60
N ASP A 80 21.81 0.59 28.48
CA ASP A 80 21.10 -0.04 29.56
C ASP A 80 21.23 -1.56 29.38
N GLY A 81 22.24 -2.14 30.05
CA GLY A 81 22.61 -3.53 29.82
C GLY A 81 22.95 -3.84 28.37
N ALA A 82 22.25 -4.79 27.77
CA ALA A 82 22.40 -5.13 26.35
C ALA A 82 21.78 -4.07 25.41
N ARG A 83 20.85 -3.27 25.88
CA ARG A 83 20.13 -2.27 25.05
C ARG A 83 20.97 -1.01 24.85
N PHE A 84 20.83 -0.41 23.67
CA PHE A 84 21.35 0.93 23.40
C PHE A 84 20.28 1.85 22.81
N THR A 85 20.47 3.15 23.02
CA THR A 85 19.60 4.21 22.46
C THR A 85 20.49 5.39 22.04
N ALA A 86 20.21 5.94 20.86
CA ALA A 86 20.84 7.13 20.33
C ALA A 86 19.86 8.00 19.56
N ALA A 87 20.09 9.31 19.51
CA ALA A 87 19.36 10.22 18.64
C ALA A 87 20.14 10.41 17.34
N VAL A 88 19.46 10.34 16.20
CA VAL A 88 20.04 10.58 14.88
C VAL A 88 19.17 11.58 14.14
N VAL A 89 19.79 12.58 13.48
CA VAL A 89 19.07 13.56 12.69
C VAL A 89 19.08 13.16 11.22
N LEU A 90 17.90 12.88 10.68
CA LEU A 90 17.69 12.67 9.25
C LEU A 90 17.70 14.03 8.56
N ARG A 91 18.67 14.26 7.67
CA ARG A 91 18.83 15.52 6.92
C ARG A 91 18.58 15.36 5.42
N GLN A 92 18.64 14.14 4.94
CA GLN A 92 18.45 13.77 3.54
C GLN A 92 17.21 12.88 3.42
N GLN A 93 16.66 12.77 2.22
CA GLN A 93 15.53 11.88 1.93
C GLN A 93 15.85 10.43 2.31
N GLU A 94 17.06 9.96 2.01
CA GLU A 94 17.57 8.66 2.43
C GLU A 94 18.77 8.82 3.37
N THR A 95 18.75 8.09 4.46
CA THR A 95 19.79 8.15 5.47
C THR A 95 20.22 6.75 5.88
N ASP A 96 21.52 6.48 5.79
CA ASP A 96 22.12 5.30 6.39
C ASP A 96 22.34 5.51 7.89
N ILE A 97 21.91 4.55 8.68
CA ILE A 97 22.13 4.53 10.12
C ILE A 97 23.02 3.32 10.41
N THR A 98 24.22 3.57 10.93
CA THR A 98 25.20 2.55 11.27
C THR A 98 25.46 2.56 12.77
N ALA A 99 25.17 1.45 13.43
CA ALA A 99 25.53 1.20 14.81
C ALA A 99 26.81 0.38 14.88
N VAL A 100 27.77 0.82 15.69
CA VAL A 100 29.05 0.15 15.87
C VAL A 100 29.22 -0.21 17.34
N ALA A 101 29.58 -1.46 17.61
CA ALA A 101 29.95 -1.95 18.93
C ALA A 101 31.47 -2.26 18.94
N ASP A 102 32.19 -1.67 19.90
CA ASP A 102 33.61 -1.92 20.15
C ASP A 102 33.77 -2.61 21.52
N GLY A 103 34.37 -3.79 21.55
CA GLY A 103 34.51 -4.55 22.77
C GLY A 103 35.61 -5.63 22.64
N ALA A 104 35.76 -6.44 23.67
CA ALA A 104 36.82 -7.49 23.74
C ALA A 104 36.71 -8.51 22.57
N ALA A 105 35.50 -8.68 21.99
CA ALA A 105 35.27 -9.55 20.82
C ALA A 105 35.55 -8.85 19.48
N GLY A 106 36.15 -7.65 19.49
CA GLY A 106 36.44 -6.83 18.32
C GLY A 106 35.27 -5.91 17.95
N ARG A 107 35.50 -5.18 16.86
CA ARG A 107 34.53 -4.25 16.30
C ARG A 107 33.48 -4.99 15.48
N ARG A 108 32.23 -4.66 15.70
CA ARG A 108 31.07 -5.17 14.93
C ARG A 108 30.16 -4.02 14.54
N GLU A 109 29.46 -4.15 13.44
CA GLU A 109 28.50 -3.13 12.98
C GLU A 109 27.22 -3.75 12.47
N ASP A 110 26.15 -2.97 12.58
CA ASP A 110 24.87 -3.19 11.90
C ASP A 110 24.45 -1.91 11.20
N ARG A 111 23.88 -2.06 10.01
CA ARG A 111 23.53 -0.93 9.16
C ARG A 111 22.13 -1.10 8.59
N ILE A 112 21.33 -0.07 8.73
CA ILE A 112 20.02 0.08 8.09
C ILE A 112 20.00 1.33 7.26
N ARG A 113 19.02 1.42 6.34
CA ARG A 113 18.68 2.63 5.61
C ARG A 113 17.22 2.96 5.86
N VAL A 114 16.93 4.25 6.03
CA VAL A 114 15.56 4.77 6.22
C VAL A 114 15.28 5.89 5.23
N ARG A 115 14.00 6.18 5.02
CA ARG A 115 13.55 7.31 4.18
C ARG A 115 12.84 8.34 5.04
N TRP A 116 13.13 9.63 4.80
CA TRP A 116 12.40 10.73 5.37
C TRP A 116 11.47 11.36 4.35
N ASP A 117 10.14 11.21 4.53
CA ASP A 117 9.09 11.92 3.80
C ASP A 117 8.99 13.35 4.37
N ARG A 118 9.95 14.19 3.97
CA ARG A 118 10.11 15.56 4.49
C ARG A 118 8.98 16.50 4.11
N HIS A 119 8.27 16.21 3.02
CA HIS A 119 7.14 16.97 2.50
C HIS A 119 5.81 16.31 2.83
N SER A 120 5.78 15.44 3.83
CA SER A 120 4.59 14.71 4.22
C SER A 120 3.44 15.64 4.65
N PHE A 121 2.25 15.23 4.29
CA PHE A 121 0.99 15.83 4.70
C PHE A 121 -0.08 14.75 4.81
N PRO A 122 -1.13 14.94 5.62
CA PRO A 122 -2.25 14.00 5.71
C PRO A 122 -2.91 13.82 4.34
N ARG A 123 -2.86 12.62 3.80
CA ARG A 123 -3.36 12.28 2.47
C ARG A 123 -4.06 10.94 2.44
N TYR A 124 -4.96 10.78 1.51
CA TYR A 124 -5.58 9.50 1.22
C TYR A 124 -5.50 9.16 -0.26
N ARG A 125 -5.41 7.89 -0.55
CA ARG A 125 -5.59 7.36 -1.89
C ARG A 125 -6.85 6.50 -1.94
N PHE A 126 -7.47 6.39 -3.11
CA PHE A 126 -8.59 5.49 -3.35
C PHE A 126 -8.33 4.63 -4.58
N ALA A 127 -8.22 3.31 -4.38
CA ALA A 127 -8.15 2.35 -5.46
C ALA A 127 -9.41 1.50 -5.53
N ILE A 128 -9.83 1.17 -6.73
CA ILE A 128 -10.92 0.24 -6.97
C ILE A 128 -10.37 -0.89 -7.82
N ASP A 129 -10.48 -2.12 -7.31
CA ASP A 129 -9.95 -3.30 -7.95
C ASP A 129 -11.01 -4.06 -8.75
N ASP A 130 -10.60 -5.08 -9.50
CA ASP A 130 -11.43 -6.00 -10.27
C ASP A 130 -12.27 -5.33 -11.38
N ASN A 131 -11.83 -4.16 -11.87
CA ASN A 131 -12.59 -3.41 -12.85
C ASN A 131 -12.61 -4.09 -14.23
N SER A 132 -13.82 -4.34 -14.71
CA SER A 132 -14.07 -4.89 -16.04
C SER A 132 -15.53 -4.72 -16.45
N PHE A 133 -16.46 -4.66 -15.50
CA PHE A 133 -17.89 -4.64 -15.78
C PHE A 133 -18.32 -3.31 -16.40
N PHE A 134 -17.81 -2.18 -15.93
CA PHE A 134 -18.13 -0.87 -16.51
C PHE A 134 -17.59 -0.72 -17.94
N LEU A 135 -16.40 -1.23 -18.22
CA LEU A 135 -15.82 -1.23 -19.57
C LEU A 135 -16.70 -2.04 -20.54
N ARG A 136 -17.07 -3.25 -20.12
CA ARG A 136 -18.00 -4.11 -20.86
C ARG A 136 -19.37 -3.43 -21.05
N ASP A 137 -19.92 -2.82 -20.00
CA ASP A 137 -21.23 -2.14 -20.05
C ASP A 137 -21.22 -0.98 -21.06
N ILE A 138 -20.20 -0.13 -21.00
CA ILE A 138 -20.01 0.99 -21.93
C ILE A 138 -19.85 0.49 -23.36
N ALA A 139 -19.01 -0.53 -23.58
CA ALA A 139 -18.78 -1.09 -24.92
C ALA A 139 -20.05 -1.67 -25.55
N ARG A 140 -20.84 -2.41 -24.74
CA ARG A 140 -22.09 -3.06 -25.22
C ARG A 140 -23.23 -2.08 -25.42
N LYS A 141 -23.39 -1.10 -24.55
CA LYS A 141 -24.48 -0.12 -24.62
C LYS A 141 -24.20 1.06 -25.54
N GLY A 142 -22.92 1.32 -25.82
CA GLY A 142 -22.52 2.39 -26.73
C GLY A 142 -22.97 3.79 -26.28
N TYR A 143 -22.88 4.09 -25.02
CA TYR A 143 -23.24 5.37 -24.42
C TYR A 143 -22.61 6.57 -25.16
N LYS A 144 -23.25 7.76 -25.06
CA LYS A 144 -22.74 8.99 -25.64
C LYS A 144 -21.55 9.53 -24.86
N SER A 145 -21.56 9.39 -23.54
CA SER A 145 -20.50 9.79 -22.62
C SER A 145 -20.12 8.61 -21.72
N LEU A 146 -18.90 8.59 -21.23
CA LEU A 146 -18.43 7.66 -20.17
C LEU A 146 -19.33 7.75 -18.93
N PHE A 147 -19.78 8.94 -18.60
CA PHE A 147 -20.58 9.25 -17.41
C PHE A 147 -22.07 8.95 -17.56
N ASP A 148 -22.51 8.43 -18.69
CA ASP A 148 -23.82 7.78 -18.83
C ASP A 148 -23.83 6.39 -18.14
N CYS A 149 -22.66 5.81 -17.90
CA CYS A 149 -22.49 4.63 -17.07
C CYS A 149 -22.66 5.01 -15.59
N PHE A 150 -23.62 4.41 -14.91
CA PHE A 150 -23.95 4.75 -13.50
C PHE A 150 -22.75 4.67 -12.57
N TYR A 151 -21.84 3.71 -12.81
CA TYR A 151 -20.66 3.49 -11.99
C TYR A 151 -19.67 4.67 -12.10
N LEU A 152 -19.34 5.11 -13.33
CA LEU A 152 -18.48 6.27 -13.53
C LEU A 152 -19.16 7.57 -13.13
N LYS A 153 -20.49 7.69 -13.32
CA LYS A 153 -21.28 8.83 -12.83
C LYS A 153 -21.18 8.96 -11.31
N MET A 154 -21.31 7.86 -10.56
CA MET A 154 -21.17 7.85 -9.11
C MET A 154 -19.77 8.32 -8.68
N LEU A 155 -18.70 7.86 -9.34
CA LEU A 155 -17.33 8.30 -9.04
C LEU A 155 -17.15 9.80 -9.36
N SER A 156 -17.72 10.27 -10.47
CA SER A 156 -17.73 11.70 -10.83
C SER A 156 -18.45 12.55 -9.79
N ASP A 157 -19.56 12.08 -9.23
CA ASP A 157 -20.28 12.78 -8.17
C ASP A 157 -19.46 12.87 -6.87
N LEU A 158 -18.76 11.81 -6.51
CA LEU A 158 -17.85 11.82 -5.37
C LEU A 158 -16.64 12.74 -5.60
N HIS A 159 -16.10 12.76 -6.83
CA HIS A 159 -15.06 13.73 -7.19
C HIS A 159 -15.58 15.18 -7.09
N ALA A 160 -16.71 15.47 -7.68
CA ALA A 160 -17.31 16.82 -7.63
C ALA A 160 -17.57 17.28 -6.18
N LYS A 161 -17.97 16.37 -5.30
CA LYS A 161 -18.32 16.67 -3.91
C LYS A 161 -17.10 16.85 -2.99
N TYR A 162 -16.05 16.05 -3.19
CA TYR A 162 -14.91 15.94 -2.25
C TYR A 162 -13.54 16.17 -2.89
N GLY A 163 -13.46 16.32 -4.20
CA GLY A 163 -12.20 16.34 -4.93
C GLY A 163 -11.52 14.98 -5.01
N ALA A 164 -12.23 13.88 -4.66
CA ALA A 164 -11.66 12.54 -4.59
C ALA A 164 -10.99 12.11 -5.90
N LYS A 165 -9.87 11.38 -5.79
CA LYS A 165 -9.15 10.81 -6.92
C LYS A 165 -9.24 9.30 -6.89
N PHE A 166 -9.41 8.66 -8.06
CA PHE A 166 -9.59 7.22 -8.17
C PHE A 166 -8.61 6.60 -9.15
N VAL A 167 -8.03 5.46 -8.77
CA VAL A 167 -7.33 4.56 -9.68
C VAL A 167 -8.18 3.29 -9.83
N LEU A 168 -8.57 2.98 -11.05
CA LEU A 168 -9.32 1.77 -11.38
C LEU A 168 -8.33 0.73 -11.91
N ASN A 169 -8.11 -0.32 -11.14
CA ASN A 169 -7.25 -1.44 -11.52
C ASN A 169 -8.07 -2.42 -12.36
N VAL A 170 -7.70 -2.57 -13.66
CA VAL A 170 -8.54 -3.24 -14.64
C VAL A 170 -8.01 -4.61 -15.03
N TYR A 171 -8.95 -5.51 -15.37
CA TYR A 171 -8.68 -6.78 -16.04
C TYR A 171 -8.66 -6.60 -17.56
N TYR A 172 -7.88 -7.44 -18.25
CA TYR A 172 -7.91 -7.51 -19.71
C TYR A 172 -9.21 -8.10 -20.24
N ARG A 173 -9.78 -9.09 -19.56
CA ARG A 173 -10.98 -9.80 -20.01
C ARG A 173 -11.91 -10.20 -18.86
N THR A 174 -13.17 -10.41 -19.21
CA THR A 174 -14.22 -10.97 -18.36
C THR A 174 -14.53 -12.42 -18.71
N ASP A 175 -15.17 -13.15 -17.79
CA ASP A 175 -15.55 -14.55 -18.01
C ASP A 175 -16.62 -14.71 -19.12
N ASP A 176 -17.39 -13.66 -19.45
CA ASP A 176 -18.43 -13.67 -20.48
C ASP A 176 -17.94 -13.20 -21.87
N GLY A 177 -16.63 -13.21 -22.08
CA GLY A 177 -15.98 -13.03 -23.36
C GLY A 177 -15.74 -11.58 -23.80
N PHE A 178 -15.93 -10.57 -22.94
CA PHE A 178 -15.46 -9.23 -23.22
C PHE A 178 -13.94 -9.16 -23.02
N GLU A 179 -13.25 -8.50 -23.96
CA GLU A 179 -11.82 -8.17 -23.86
C GLU A 179 -11.59 -6.68 -24.16
N LEU A 180 -10.53 -6.09 -23.57
CA LEU A 180 -10.20 -4.65 -23.71
C LEU A 180 -10.12 -4.15 -25.15
N PRO A 181 -9.62 -4.93 -26.17
CA PRO A 181 -9.68 -4.49 -27.56
C PRO A 181 -11.08 -4.16 -28.09
N GLN A 182 -12.13 -4.68 -27.48
CA GLN A 182 -13.52 -4.38 -27.84
C GLN A 182 -14.01 -3.03 -27.30
N PHE A 183 -13.24 -2.43 -26.36
CA PHE A 183 -13.60 -1.10 -25.85
C PHE A 183 -13.22 -0.04 -26.89
N PRO A 184 -14.17 0.83 -27.30
CA PRO A 184 -13.92 1.82 -28.35
C PRO A 184 -13.03 2.97 -27.87
N ASP A 185 -12.25 3.52 -28.78
CA ASP A 185 -11.34 4.66 -28.53
C ASP A 185 -12.02 6.04 -28.61
N ARG A 186 -13.26 6.10 -29.04
CA ARG A 186 -14.01 7.37 -29.16
C ARG A 186 -14.15 8.17 -27.86
N TYR A 187 -14.01 7.51 -26.71
CA TYR A 187 -14.04 8.13 -25.39
C TYR A 187 -12.68 8.66 -24.91
N ARG A 188 -11.64 8.53 -25.73
CA ARG A 188 -10.29 8.96 -25.36
C ARG A 188 -10.20 10.43 -24.93
N PRO A 189 -10.90 11.39 -25.59
CA PRO A 189 -10.95 12.77 -25.10
C PRO A 189 -11.53 12.90 -23.68
N GLU A 190 -12.62 12.19 -23.37
CA GLU A 190 -13.23 12.24 -22.03
C GLU A 190 -12.30 11.64 -20.97
N TRP A 191 -11.62 10.54 -21.28
CA TRP A 191 -10.60 9.95 -20.39
C TRP A 191 -9.50 10.97 -20.09
N ARG A 192 -8.91 11.57 -21.12
CA ARG A 192 -7.84 12.56 -20.96
C ARG A 192 -8.29 13.76 -20.14
N ASP A 193 -9.47 14.29 -20.40
CA ASP A 193 -9.99 15.49 -19.73
C ASP A 193 -10.24 15.22 -18.23
N ASN A 194 -10.46 13.96 -17.85
CA ASN A 194 -10.67 13.53 -16.46
C ASN A 194 -9.45 12.86 -15.81
N ALA A 195 -8.31 12.77 -16.50
CA ALA A 195 -7.11 12.08 -15.99
C ALA A 195 -6.52 12.69 -14.70
N HIS A 196 -6.87 13.92 -14.36
CA HIS A 196 -6.46 14.60 -13.14
C HIS A 196 -7.11 14.02 -11.87
N TRP A 197 -8.19 13.23 -12.00
CA TRP A 197 -8.87 12.59 -10.87
C TRP A 197 -9.24 11.12 -11.10
N LEU A 198 -9.27 10.64 -12.34
CA LEU A 198 -9.67 9.29 -12.72
C LEU A 198 -8.62 8.65 -13.61
N ARG A 199 -8.00 7.57 -13.13
CA ARG A 199 -6.95 6.86 -13.86
C ARG A 199 -7.23 5.38 -13.92
N LEU A 200 -6.66 4.73 -14.93
CA LEU A 200 -6.73 3.30 -15.17
C LEU A 200 -5.35 2.67 -14.98
N SER A 201 -5.33 1.47 -14.45
CA SER A 201 -4.10 0.74 -14.16
C SER A 201 -4.25 -0.77 -14.39
N PHE A 202 -3.13 -1.46 -14.51
CA PHE A 202 -3.08 -2.92 -14.57
C PHE A 202 -3.52 -3.55 -13.25
N HIS A 203 -4.37 -4.59 -13.31
CA HIS A 203 -4.69 -5.45 -12.17
C HIS A 203 -4.26 -6.89 -12.40
N ALA A 204 -4.80 -7.52 -13.41
CA ALA A 204 -4.44 -8.84 -13.92
C ALA A 204 -5.01 -9.07 -15.32
N LEU A 205 -4.72 -10.23 -15.91
CA LEU A 205 -5.31 -10.63 -17.18
C LEU A 205 -6.83 -10.91 -17.04
N ALA A 206 -7.24 -11.51 -15.93
CA ALA A 206 -8.64 -11.86 -15.61
C ALA A 206 -8.81 -12.10 -14.11
N ASP A 207 -10.08 -12.22 -13.64
CA ASP A 207 -10.41 -12.61 -12.25
C ASP A 207 -9.90 -14.03 -11.90
N LYS A 208 -9.86 -14.90 -12.89
CA LYS A 208 -9.42 -16.30 -12.71
C LYS A 208 -8.17 -16.62 -13.54
N PRO A 209 -7.28 -17.49 -13.00
CA PRO A 209 -7.33 -18.18 -11.70
C PRO A 209 -7.09 -17.25 -10.52
N ASP A 210 -7.48 -17.64 -9.32
CA ASP A 210 -7.11 -16.96 -8.09
C ASP A 210 -5.56 -16.88 -7.99
N ARG A 211 -5.02 -15.74 -7.49
CA ARG A 211 -3.59 -15.51 -7.27
C ARG A 211 -2.70 -15.81 -8.49
N PRO A 212 -3.01 -15.24 -9.67
CA PRO A 212 -2.40 -15.65 -10.95
C PRO A 212 -0.89 -15.45 -11.00
N TYR A 213 -0.35 -14.56 -10.17
CA TYR A 213 1.07 -14.20 -10.18
C TYR A 213 1.85 -14.70 -8.97
N GLN A 214 1.21 -15.40 -8.02
CA GLN A 214 1.85 -15.86 -6.79
C GLN A 214 3.08 -16.74 -7.06
N ASP A 215 2.98 -17.64 -8.05
CA ASP A 215 4.05 -18.56 -8.42
C ASP A 215 4.42 -18.44 -9.92
N ALA A 216 3.91 -17.41 -10.60
CA ALA A 216 4.16 -17.20 -12.02
C ALA A 216 5.60 -16.71 -12.27
N PRO A 217 6.22 -17.13 -13.37
CA PRO A 217 7.50 -16.55 -13.80
C PRO A 217 7.34 -15.08 -14.15
N VAL A 218 8.45 -14.32 -14.05
CA VAL A 218 8.46 -12.88 -14.31
C VAL A 218 8.00 -12.52 -15.73
N GLU A 219 8.25 -13.39 -16.69
CA GLU A 219 7.85 -13.22 -18.09
C GLU A 219 6.33 -13.18 -18.24
N LYS A 220 5.62 -14.05 -17.51
CA LYS A 220 4.15 -14.09 -17.53
C LYS A 220 3.55 -12.80 -16.96
N LEU A 221 3.98 -12.40 -15.76
CA LEU A 221 3.51 -11.15 -15.14
C LEU A 221 3.80 -9.96 -16.06
N SER A 222 5.00 -9.93 -16.64
CA SER A 222 5.44 -8.87 -17.55
C SER A 222 4.60 -8.78 -18.81
N ALA A 223 4.34 -9.92 -19.44
CA ALA A 223 3.54 -9.98 -20.67
C ALA A 223 2.09 -9.56 -20.42
N ASP A 224 1.48 -10.05 -19.33
CA ASP A 224 0.11 -9.69 -18.95
C ASP A 224 0.00 -8.20 -18.61
N PHE A 225 0.99 -7.67 -17.88
CA PHE A 225 1.09 -6.24 -17.55
C PHE A 225 1.15 -5.38 -18.80
N ASP A 226 2.10 -5.68 -19.69
CA ASP A 226 2.33 -4.92 -20.93
C ASP A 226 1.09 -4.95 -21.83
N LYS A 227 0.40 -6.09 -21.90
CA LYS A 227 -0.83 -6.27 -22.67
C LYS A 227 -1.96 -5.35 -22.18
N VAL A 228 -2.23 -5.34 -20.88
CA VAL A 228 -3.26 -4.45 -20.27
C VAL A 228 -2.87 -2.98 -20.43
N ALA A 229 -1.62 -2.64 -20.13
CA ALA A 229 -1.13 -1.27 -20.24
C ALA A 229 -1.21 -0.72 -21.67
N ALA A 230 -0.90 -1.54 -22.69
CA ALA A 230 -1.04 -1.17 -24.08
C ALA A 230 -2.48 -0.84 -24.47
N GLU A 231 -3.44 -1.66 -24.01
CA GLU A 231 -4.86 -1.42 -24.27
C GLU A 231 -5.39 -0.16 -23.56
N ILE A 232 -5.02 0.07 -22.31
CA ILE A 232 -5.39 1.32 -21.60
C ILE A 232 -4.90 2.52 -22.39
N ARG A 233 -3.63 2.51 -22.83
CA ARG A 233 -3.07 3.60 -23.65
C ARG A 233 -3.76 3.77 -25.00
N ARG A 234 -4.19 2.66 -25.61
CA ARG A 234 -4.93 2.70 -26.88
C ARG A 234 -6.25 3.43 -26.72
N PHE A 235 -7.09 3.04 -25.77
CA PHE A 235 -8.45 3.58 -25.69
C PHE A 235 -8.59 4.80 -24.76
N ALA A 236 -7.71 4.98 -23.78
CA ALA A 236 -7.84 6.06 -22.80
C ALA A 236 -6.71 7.12 -22.90
N GLY A 237 -5.57 6.79 -23.47
CA GLY A 237 -4.40 7.69 -23.59
C GLY A 237 -3.38 7.50 -22.49
N GLU A 238 -2.20 8.09 -22.68
CA GLU A 238 -1.09 8.02 -21.72
C GLU A 238 -1.41 8.76 -20.42
N GLU A 239 -2.14 9.87 -20.51
CA GLU A 239 -2.50 10.72 -19.38
C GLU A 239 -3.40 10.01 -18.37
N THR A 240 -4.24 9.08 -18.85
CA THR A 240 -5.15 8.28 -18.03
C THR A 240 -4.47 7.05 -17.44
N TYR A 241 -3.41 6.55 -18.08
CA TYR A 241 -2.66 5.41 -17.57
C TYR A 241 -1.93 5.79 -16.28
N ALA A 242 -2.03 4.95 -15.25
CA ALA A 242 -1.24 5.03 -14.03
C ALA A 242 -0.42 3.76 -13.83
N PRO A 243 0.79 3.85 -13.26
CA PRO A 243 1.49 2.68 -12.76
C PRO A 243 0.63 1.96 -11.73
N THR A 244 0.58 0.62 -11.79
CA THR A 244 -0.23 -0.15 -10.85
C THR A 244 0.22 0.06 -9.41
N THR A 245 -0.74 0.03 -8.52
CA THR A 245 -0.53 0.06 -7.07
C THR A 245 -1.09 -1.18 -6.38
N VAL A 246 -1.88 -2.01 -7.08
CA VAL A 246 -2.39 -3.27 -6.56
C VAL A 246 -2.39 -4.32 -7.67
N ILE A 247 -1.56 -5.34 -7.52
CA ILE A 247 -1.60 -6.54 -8.35
C ILE A 247 -2.62 -7.49 -7.74
N HIS A 248 -3.42 -8.14 -8.59
CA HIS A 248 -4.51 -9.02 -8.16
C HIS A 248 -4.10 -9.98 -7.03
N TRP A 249 -4.86 -9.99 -5.94
CA TRP A 249 -4.57 -10.66 -4.67
C TRP A 249 -3.38 -10.10 -3.88
N GLY A 250 -2.71 -9.02 -4.30
CA GLY A 250 -1.50 -8.53 -3.64
C GLY A 250 -0.42 -9.60 -3.51
N MET A 251 -0.32 -10.49 -4.50
CA MET A 251 0.59 -11.64 -4.49
C MET A 251 1.41 -11.71 -5.77
N VAL A 252 2.71 -11.76 -5.62
CA VAL A 252 3.66 -12.02 -6.71
C VAL A 252 4.71 -13.03 -6.25
N ARG A 253 5.44 -13.61 -7.18
CA ARG A 253 6.60 -14.43 -6.85
C ARG A 253 7.65 -13.58 -6.15
N PRO A 254 8.17 -13.97 -4.96
CA PRO A 254 9.01 -13.09 -4.13
C PRO A 254 10.48 -13.10 -4.62
N GLU A 255 10.69 -12.83 -5.88
CA GLU A 255 12.02 -12.78 -6.49
C GLU A 255 12.41 -11.35 -6.83
N PRO A 256 13.68 -10.93 -6.59
CA PRO A 256 14.16 -9.61 -6.95
C PRO A 256 13.91 -9.25 -8.41
N ALA A 257 13.96 -10.22 -9.33
CA ALA A 257 13.68 -10.03 -10.75
C ALA A 257 12.23 -9.57 -11.02
N VAL A 258 11.26 -10.05 -10.23
CA VAL A 258 9.84 -9.65 -10.35
C VAL A 258 9.68 -8.19 -9.96
N PHE A 259 10.22 -7.78 -8.82
CA PHE A 259 10.13 -6.38 -8.38
C PHE A 259 10.91 -5.44 -9.30
N ALA A 260 12.09 -5.84 -9.79
CA ALA A 260 12.85 -5.09 -10.78
C ALA A 260 12.07 -4.92 -12.09
N ALA A 261 11.37 -5.96 -12.57
CA ALA A 261 10.53 -5.91 -13.76
C ALA A 261 9.33 -4.96 -13.59
N LEU A 262 8.72 -4.93 -12.40
CA LEU A 262 7.66 -3.99 -12.05
C LEU A 262 8.18 -2.55 -11.97
N ALA A 263 9.31 -2.32 -11.31
CA ALA A 263 9.95 -1.01 -11.21
C ALA A 263 10.32 -0.45 -12.60
N LYS A 264 10.82 -1.29 -13.51
CA LYS A 264 11.09 -0.92 -14.91
C LYS A 264 9.83 -0.45 -15.65
N ARG A 265 8.65 -0.94 -15.28
CA ARG A 265 7.35 -0.55 -15.84
C ARG A 265 6.72 0.67 -15.15
N GLY A 266 7.48 1.35 -14.30
CA GLY A 266 7.05 2.55 -13.60
C GLY A 266 6.36 2.31 -12.28
N VAL A 267 6.23 1.05 -11.82
CA VAL A 267 5.67 0.77 -10.49
C VAL A 267 6.59 1.34 -9.41
N ARG A 268 6.03 2.21 -8.58
CA ARG A 268 6.76 2.88 -7.48
C ARG A 268 6.19 2.54 -6.11
N ALA A 269 4.90 2.16 -6.07
CA ALA A 269 4.23 1.79 -4.84
C ALA A 269 3.34 0.57 -5.08
N LEU A 270 3.28 -0.33 -4.10
CA LEU A 270 2.40 -1.50 -4.10
C LEU A 270 1.68 -1.57 -2.76
N SER A 271 0.36 -1.61 -2.80
CA SER A 271 -0.45 -1.71 -1.61
C SER A 271 -0.90 -3.13 -1.35
N GLY A 272 -0.79 -3.56 -0.11
CA GLY A 272 -1.18 -4.87 0.38
C GLY A 272 -1.94 -4.77 1.70
N TYR A 273 -2.58 -5.86 2.07
CA TYR A 273 -3.37 -5.91 3.30
C TYR A 273 -2.52 -6.27 4.52
N PHE A 274 -1.43 -7.00 4.29
CA PHE A 274 -0.48 -7.44 5.34
C PHE A 274 -1.20 -8.03 6.55
N GLU A 275 -2.09 -8.99 6.31
CA GLU A 275 -2.94 -9.60 7.32
C GLU A 275 -2.45 -11.02 7.62
N MET A 276 -2.52 -11.40 8.89
CA MET A 276 -2.29 -12.77 9.32
C MET A 276 -3.58 -13.58 9.18
N ARG A 277 -3.57 -14.61 8.31
CA ARG A 277 -4.66 -15.56 8.11
C ARG A 277 -4.17 -16.98 8.33
N ASP A 278 -4.83 -17.72 9.18
CA ASP A 278 -4.47 -19.12 9.48
C ASP A 278 -2.97 -19.33 9.78
N GLY A 279 -2.37 -18.38 10.52
CA GLY A 279 -0.98 -18.41 10.91
C GLY A 279 0.03 -18.07 9.80
N ARG A 280 -0.42 -17.50 8.69
CA ARG A 280 0.42 -17.06 7.57
C ARG A 280 0.05 -15.66 7.13
N TRP A 281 1.04 -14.90 6.68
CA TRP A 281 0.81 -13.61 6.04
C TRP A 281 0.13 -13.78 4.70
N ASP A 282 -0.87 -12.94 4.43
CA ASP A 282 -1.64 -12.94 3.18
C ASP A 282 -1.74 -11.52 2.60
N ILE A 283 -1.94 -11.43 1.29
CA ILE A 283 -2.05 -10.17 0.53
C ILE A 283 -0.87 -9.24 0.87
N ASN A 284 0.35 -9.82 0.86
CA ASN A 284 1.58 -9.20 1.37
C ASN A 284 2.72 -9.21 0.36
N TYR A 285 2.45 -9.47 -0.95
CA TYR A 285 3.47 -9.63 -2.00
C TYR A 285 4.54 -10.67 -1.67
N ARG A 286 4.23 -11.59 -0.75
CA ARG A 286 5.13 -12.61 -0.22
C ARG A 286 6.44 -12.04 0.37
N LEU A 287 6.35 -10.84 0.92
CA LEU A 287 7.42 -10.31 1.76
C LEU A 287 7.64 -11.23 2.97
N ASP A 288 8.86 -11.22 3.50
CA ASP A 288 9.17 -11.98 4.70
C ASP A 288 8.34 -11.54 5.92
N ASP A 289 8.33 -12.38 6.96
CA ASP A 289 7.53 -12.18 8.16
C ASP A 289 7.83 -10.84 8.85
N ARG A 290 9.11 -10.43 8.91
CA ARG A 290 9.50 -9.19 9.58
C ARG A 290 9.00 -7.94 8.85
N ARG A 291 9.09 -7.92 7.51
CA ARG A 291 8.56 -6.83 6.69
C ARG A 291 7.04 -6.80 6.73
N SER A 292 6.40 -7.95 6.70
CA SER A 292 4.94 -8.06 6.78
C SER A 292 4.41 -7.62 8.14
N GLU A 293 5.05 -8.02 9.23
CA GLU A 293 4.76 -7.57 10.58
C GLU A 293 4.90 -6.04 10.71
N TYR A 294 6.01 -5.48 10.20
CA TYR A 294 6.22 -4.05 10.22
C TYR A 294 5.08 -3.32 9.48
N LEU A 295 4.76 -3.73 8.25
CA LEU A 295 3.73 -3.12 7.42
C LEU A 295 2.31 -3.30 7.99
N SER A 296 2.05 -4.33 8.79
CA SER A 296 0.75 -4.49 9.44
C SER A 296 0.43 -3.35 10.44
N HIS A 297 1.45 -2.61 10.87
CA HIS A 297 1.36 -1.52 11.86
C HIS A 297 1.89 -0.16 11.37
N HIS A 298 2.32 -0.04 10.10
CA HIS A 298 2.90 1.18 9.56
C HIS A 298 2.40 1.47 8.15
N ASP A 299 2.30 2.74 7.80
CA ASP A 299 1.84 3.22 6.48
C ASP A 299 2.66 2.67 5.32
N ALA A 300 3.98 2.63 5.47
CA ALA A 300 4.85 2.34 4.33
C ALA A 300 6.23 1.78 4.72
N LEU A 301 6.77 1.00 3.78
CA LEU A 301 8.13 0.44 3.82
C LEU A 301 8.77 0.55 2.44
N VAL A 302 9.99 1.08 2.35
CA VAL A 302 10.77 1.12 1.11
C VAL A 302 11.60 -0.15 0.98
N ASP A 303 11.46 -0.85 -0.13
CA ASP A 303 12.43 -1.84 -0.58
C ASP A 303 13.50 -1.14 -1.43
N PHE A 304 14.63 -0.83 -0.83
CA PHE A 304 15.72 -0.12 -1.50
C PHE A 304 16.36 -0.91 -2.64
N ALA A 305 16.19 -2.22 -2.69
CA ALA A 305 16.72 -3.05 -3.76
C ALA A 305 15.96 -2.85 -5.08
N SER A 306 14.64 -2.71 -5.01
CA SER A 306 13.78 -2.48 -6.19
C SER A 306 13.37 -1.02 -6.38
N GLY A 307 13.49 -0.19 -5.34
CA GLY A 307 12.96 1.17 -5.30
C GLY A 307 11.44 1.24 -5.14
N ILE A 308 10.78 0.11 -4.88
CA ILE A 308 9.32 0.05 -4.65
C ILE A 308 9.02 0.33 -3.18
N THR A 309 8.01 1.14 -2.94
CA THR A 309 7.45 1.34 -1.62
C THR A 309 6.21 0.47 -1.45
N PHE A 310 6.18 -0.33 -0.38
CA PHE A 310 4.99 -1.05 0.01
C PHE A 310 4.15 -0.19 0.94
N SER A 311 2.82 -0.16 0.72
CA SER A 311 1.86 0.60 1.52
C SER A 311 0.78 -0.33 2.08
N LYS A 312 0.34 -0.07 3.30
CA LYS A 312 -0.73 -0.84 3.93
C LYS A 312 -2.09 -0.33 3.48
N ILE A 313 -3.01 -1.24 3.13
CA ILE A 313 -4.42 -0.94 2.93
C ILE A 313 -5.09 -0.88 4.31
N ASP A 314 -5.75 0.24 4.62
CA ASP A 314 -6.38 0.47 5.92
C ASP A 314 -7.82 0.02 5.98
N ILE A 315 -8.54 0.12 4.86
CA ILE A 315 -9.93 -0.31 4.77
C ILE A 315 -10.27 -0.84 3.37
N VAL A 316 -11.02 -1.94 3.34
CA VAL A 316 -11.66 -2.46 2.13
C VAL A 316 -13.17 -2.27 2.28
N CYS A 317 -13.73 -1.24 1.64
CA CYS A 317 -15.09 -0.76 1.88
C CYS A 317 -16.19 -1.82 1.66
N ASN A 318 -15.99 -2.75 0.73
CA ASN A 318 -16.98 -3.81 0.50
C ASN A 318 -17.03 -4.88 1.62
N THR A 319 -16.02 -4.96 2.48
CA THR A 319 -16.00 -5.91 3.60
C THR A 319 -16.54 -5.33 4.91
N VAL A 320 -16.71 -4.00 4.96
CA VAL A 320 -17.11 -3.28 6.18
C VAL A 320 -18.54 -2.74 6.02
N PRO A 321 -19.47 -3.05 6.94
CA PRO A 321 -20.82 -2.47 6.93
C PRO A 321 -20.80 -0.94 7.02
N LEU A 322 -21.76 -0.25 6.37
CA LEU A 322 -21.84 1.21 6.32
C LEU A 322 -21.68 1.86 7.71
N ALA A 323 -22.39 1.36 8.71
CA ALA A 323 -22.33 1.89 10.09
C ALA A 323 -20.94 1.75 10.76
N ARG A 324 -20.04 0.94 10.21
CA ARG A 324 -18.73 0.67 10.78
C ARG A 324 -17.58 1.36 10.02
N ILE A 325 -17.84 1.97 8.86
CA ILE A 325 -16.80 2.61 8.02
C ILE A 325 -15.97 3.62 8.83
N VAL A 326 -16.62 4.59 9.45
CA VAL A 326 -15.94 5.62 10.26
C VAL A 326 -15.22 5.01 11.45
N HIS A 327 -15.86 4.07 12.15
CA HIS A 327 -15.26 3.42 13.31
C HIS A 327 -14.01 2.59 12.94
N THR A 328 -13.96 2.03 11.75
CA THR A 328 -12.79 1.30 11.25
C THR A 328 -11.63 2.26 10.95
N LEU A 329 -11.89 3.43 10.39
CA LEU A 329 -10.88 4.43 10.05
C LEU A 329 -10.37 5.23 11.26
N GLU A 330 -11.20 5.41 12.29
CA GLU A 330 -10.87 6.28 13.43
C GLU A 330 -9.57 5.89 14.15
N PRO A 331 -9.29 4.62 14.49
CA PRO A 331 -8.03 4.23 15.12
C PRO A 331 -6.82 4.45 14.19
N VAL A 332 -6.98 4.25 12.89
CA VAL A 332 -5.93 4.48 11.89
C VAL A 332 -5.46 5.94 11.91
N LEU A 333 -6.41 6.88 11.97
CA LEU A 333 -6.11 8.32 12.00
C LEU A 333 -5.49 8.78 13.33
N ARG A 334 -5.55 7.98 14.39
CA ARG A 334 -4.99 8.31 15.72
C ARG A 334 -3.58 7.77 15.93
N ASP A 335 -3.21 6.68 15.27
CA ASP A 335 -1.89 6.08 15.40
C ASP A 335 -0.87 6.84 14.54
N PRO A 336 0.20 7.41 15.11
CA PRO A 336 1.22 8.14 14.35
C PRO A 336 1.88 7.30 13.26
N ASN A 337 1.89 5.98 13.38
CA ASN A 337 2.48 5.08 12.40
C ASN A 337 1.59 4.84 11.16
N THR A 338 0.28 5.11 11.27
CA THR A 338 -0.71 4.85 10.21
C THR A 338 -1.54 6.07 9.83
N ALA A 339 -1.29 7.21 10.44
CA ALA A 339 -2.14 8.39 10.30
C ALA A 339 -1.70 9.36 9.19
N GLU A 340 -0.66 9.12 8.44
CA GLU A 340 -0.20 10.08 7.42
C GLU A 340 -0.73 9.75 6.03
N ILE A 341 -0.91 8.45 5.74
CA ILE A 341 -1.41 7.95 4.46
C ILE A 341 -2.57 7.02 4.71
N ILE A 342 -3.79 7.41 4.34
CA ILE A 342 -4.95 6.53 4.44
C ILE A 342 -5.17 5.84 3.10
N ASP A 343 -5.02 4.52 3.10
CA ASP A 343 -5.16 3.70 1.91
C ASP A 343 -6.55 3.03 1.89
N ILE A 344 -7.44 3.55 1.05
CA ILE A 344 -8.82 3.10 0.90
C ILE A 344 -8.94 2.27 -0.37
N LEU A 345 -9.51 1.08 -0.23
CA LEU A 345 -9.74 0.16 -1.33
C LEU A 345 -11.19 -0.34 -1.36
N THR A 346 -11.66 -0.65 -2.54
CA THR A 346 -12.88 -1.42 -2.76
C THR A 346 -12.79 -2.20 -4.08
N HIS A 347 -13.85 -2.92 -4.45
CA HIS A 347 -13.90 -3.69 -5.69
C HIS A 347 -15.15 -3.33 -6.49
N GLU A 348 -15.04 -3.28 -7.82
CA GLU A 348 -16.08 -2.84 -8.74
C GLU A 348 -17.34 -3.71 -8.68
N GLN A 349 -17.17 -5.03 -8.66
CA GLN A 349 -18.28 -5.95 -8.87
C GLN A 349 -19.40 -5.80 -7.85
N TYR A 350 -19.12 -5.32 -6.66
CA TYR A 350 -20.11 -5.13 -5.60
C TYR A 350 -21.11 -3.99 -5.85
N PHE A 351 -20.90 -3.15 -6.86
CA PHE A 351 -21.85 -2.11 -7.30
C PHE A 351 -22.91 -2.63 -8.27
N TRP A 352 -22.73 -3.83 -8.84
CA TRP A 352 -23.55 -4.31 -9.93
C TRP A 352 -24.65 -5.24 -9.44
N PRO A 353 -25.96 -4.92 -9.68
CA PRO A 353 -27.07 -5.73 -9.16
C PRO A 353 -27.11 -7.18 -9.65
N PHE A 354 -26.48 -7.49 -10.79
CA PHE A 354 -26.37 -8.86 -11.29
C PHE A 354 -25.27 -9.68 -10.60
N TYR A 355 -24.37 -9.04 -9.84
CA TYR A 355 -23.32 -9.75 -9.14
C TYR A 355 -23.86 -10.47 -7.92
N VAL A 356 -23.46 -11.73 -7.74
CA VAL A 356 -23.97 -12.61 -6.67
C VAL A 356 -23.80 -12.03 -5.26
N ASN A 357 -22.80 -11.17 -5.06
CA ASN A 357 -22.50 -10.51 -3.77
C ASN A 357 -22.76 -9.00 -3.86
N TYR A 358 -23.72 -8.56 -4.69
CA TYR A 358 -24.12 -7.16 -4.77
C TYR A 358 -24.41 -6.55 -3.41
N ILE A 359 -23.92 -5.32 -3.18
CA ILE A 359 -24.10 -4.58 -1.93
C ILE A 359 -24.93 -3.31 -2.23
N PRO A 360 -26.21 -3.25 -1.85
CA PRO A 360 -27.08 -2.11 -2.16
C PRO A 360 -26.61 -0.75 -1.62
N ASP A 361 -25.94 -0.75 -0.47
CA ASP A 361 -25.42 0.45 0.19
C ASP A 361 -23.94 0.74 -0.13
N HIS A 362 -23.39 0.12 -1.18
CA HIS A 362 -21.95 0.19 -1.44
C HIS A 362 -21.46 1.61 -1.78
N ALA A 363 -22.24 2.36 -2.57
CA ALA A 363 -21.93 3.76 -2.87
C ALA A 363 -21.89 4.64 -1.61
N GLN A 364 -22.82 4.40 -0.67
CA GLN A 364 -22.84 5.11 0.61
C GLN A 364 -21.64 4.78 1.49
N ARG A 365 -21.08 3.57 1.39
CA ARG A 365 -19.84 3.21 2.09
C ARG A 365 -18.65 4.02 1.60
N LEU A 366 -18.55 4.22 0.28
CA LEU A 366 -17.51 5.08 -0.29
C LEU A 366 -17.70 6.54 0.14
N ASP A 367 -18.94 7.07 0.03
CA ASP A 367 -19.26 8.44 0.47
C ASP A 367 -18.87 8.63 1.94
N ALA A 368 -19.19 7.67 2.83
CA ALA A 368 -18.87 7.75 4.23
C ALA A 368 -17.35 7.75 4.51
N ALA A 369 -16.58 6.91 3.80
CA ALA A 369 -15.14 6.84 3.94
C ALA A 369 -14.47 8.14 3.46
N ILE A 370 -14.78 8.58 2.24
CA ILE A 370 -14.21 9.77 1.62
C ILE A 370 -14.57 11.02 2.42
N ARG A 371 -15.84 11.17 2.79
CA ARG A 371 -16.32 12.29 3.62
C ARG A 371 -15.53 12.39 4.92
N TYR A 372 -15.39 11.26 5.64
CA TYR A 372 -14.73 11.24 6.94
C TYR A 372 -13.26 11.69 6.83
N VAL A 373 -12.49 11.13 5.91
CA VAL A 373 -11.08 11.52 5.75
C VAL A 373 -10.95 12.96 5.25
N THR A 374 -11.84 13.43 4.37
CA THR A 374 -11.85 14.80 3.87
C THR A 374 -12.18 15.81 4.98
N GLU A 375 -13.18 15.53 5.84
CA GLU A 375 -13.51 16.34 7.02
C GLU A 375 -12.38 16.40 8.05
N LYS A 376 -11.52 15.36 8.09
CA LYS A 376 -10.29 15.35 8.92
C LYS A 376 -9.10 16.07 8.27
N GLY A 377 -9.30 16.66 7.08
CA GLY A 377 -8.29 17.48 6.41
C GLY A 377 -7.33 16.70 5.51
N TYR A 378 -7.58 15.43 5.27
CA TYR A 378 -6.78 14.61 4.35
C TYR A 378 -7.00 15.03 2.91
N LYS A 379 -5.93 15.06 2.11
CA LYS A 379 -5.98 15.43 0.69
C LYS A 379 -5.97 14.19 -0.20
N PRO A 380 -6.80 14.14 -1.27
CA PRO A 380 -6.77 13.03 -2.22
C PRO A 380 -5.51 13.08 -3.06
N VAL A 381 -4.85 11.94 -3.23
CA VAL A 381 -3.66 11.78 -4.07
C VAL A 381 -3.77 10.51 -4.91
N PHE A 382 -3.02 10.47 -6.02
CA PHE A 382 -2.62 9.20 -6.62
C PHE A 382 -1.37 8.70 -5.90
N LEU A 383 -1.36 7.45 -5.48
CA LEU A 383 -0.27 6.91 -4.64
C LEU A 383 1.12 7.01 -5.29
N HIS A 384 1.19 7.01 -6.63
CA HIS A 384 2.44 7.14 -7.39
C HIS A 384 2.90 8.60 -7.59
N GLU A 385 2.07 9.58 -7.23
CA GLU A 385 2.38 11.01 -7.38
C GLU A 385 2.73 11.62 -6.03
N GLY A 386 3.85 12.34 -5.97
CA GLY A 386 4.25 13.05 -4.78
C GLY A 386 4.45 12.16 -3.55
N PHE A 387 4.82 10.89 -3.77
CA PHE A 387 4.91 9.91 -2.71
C PHE A 387 6.32 9.89 -2.14
N LEU A 388 6.44 9.96 -0.79
CA LEU A 388 7.67 9.82 -0.04
C LEU A 388 8.76 10.84 -0.37
N GLY A 389 8.41 12.12 -0.25
CA GLY A 389 9.37 13.20 -0.32
C GLY A 389 9.31 14.03 -1.59
N ALA A 390 8.44 13.67 -2.50
CA ALA A 390 8.17 14.53 -3.66
C ALA A 390 7.29 15.76 -3.26
N PRO A 391 7.25 16.82 -4.05
CA PRO A 391 7.96 16.92 -5.32
C PRO A 391 9.44 17.20 -5.05
N GLU A 392 10.26 16.48 -5.73
CA GLU A 392 11.69 16.79 -5.89
C GLU A 392 11.92 17.37 -7.26
#